data_cf43e8cb58119fef32ed8c6d8ebc4956
#
_entry.id   cf43e8cb58119fef32ed8c6d8ebc4956
#
_cell.length_a   1.000
_cell.length_b   1.000
_cell.length_c   1.000
_cell.angle_alpha   90.00
_cell.angle_beta   90.00
_cell.angle_gamma   90.00
#
_symmetry.space_group_name_H-M   'P 1'
#
loop_
_entity.id
_entity.type
_entity.pdbx_description
1 polymer ?
#
loop_
_entity_poly.entity_id
_entity_poly.type
_entity_poly.pdbx_seq_one_letter_code
_entity_poly.pdbx_strand_id
1 'polypeptide(L)'
;MRFTSIVVRAGLLALGMAIPAFWLTPNAIIHTAWGKTIVDEWSNVKAPPPPELKAVTLDPKSTALLLLDFSKQICGPRPRCVATLPQVEKLATAARAKNVLVVHSLALGEATAADLLVAPQGDEQHVKSGANKFLRTDLEKILKDKGVTTVIVTGTVAHGAVLNTAAAAALMGLKVILPVDGMSAENAYPEQYTAWHLANAPGGIAPQVTVTKIDLIQFGSGT
;
A
#
# COMPACT_ATOMS: atom_id res chain seq x y z
N MET A 1 -34.34 46.48 93.12
CA MET A 1 -33.56 45.45 92.40
C MET A 1 -33.34 45.95 90.97
N ARG A 2 -32.11 46.38 90.65
CA ARG A 2 -31.75 46.92 89.33
C ARG A 2 -31.02 45.86 88.60
N PHE A 3 -31.50 45.40 87.41
CA PHE A 3 -30.82 44.54 86.52
C PHE A 3 -30.07 45.37 85.47
N THR A 4 -28.75 45.21 85.46
CA THR A 4 -27.87 45.88 84.54
C THR A 4 -27.67 44.93 83.30
N SER A 5 -28.09 45.37 82.15
CA SER A 5 -27.88 44.64 80.89
C SER A 5 -26.49 44.93 80.32
N ILE A 6 -25.69 43.89 80.16
CA ILE A 6 -24.40 43.96 79.50
C ILE A 6 -24.62 43.70 77.96
N VAL A 7 -24.31 44.69 77.14
CA VAL A 7 -24.32 44.58 75.68
C VAL A 7 -22.93 44.14 75.23
N VAL A 8 -22.82 42.93 74.75
CA VAL A 8 -21.60 42.44 74.08
C VAL A 8 -21.68 42.80 72.62
N ARG A 9 -20.80 43.68 72.12
CA ARG A 9 -20.60 43.96 70.70
C ARG A 9 -19.66 42.91 70.16
N ALA A 10 -20.16 42.02 69.26
CA ALA A 10 -19.38 41.15 68.48
C ALA A 10 -18.91 41.90 67.17
N GLY A 11 -17.62 42.15 67.07
CA GLY A 11 -17.04 42.71 65.86
C GLY A 11 -16.86 41.59 64.80
N LEU A 12 -17.56 41.69 63.70
CA LEU A 12 -17.28 40.84 62.50
C LEU A 12 -16.07 41.41 61.72
N LEU A 13 -14.95 40.70 61.78
CA LEU A 13 -13.85 40.89 60.91
C LEU A 13 -14.19 40.13 59.58
N ALA A 14 -14.59 40.84 58.54
CA ALA A 14 -14.71 40.29 57.20
C ALA A 14 -13.31 40.20 56.58
N LEU A 15 -12.71 38.99 56.54
CA LEU A 15 -11.57 38.69 55.66
C LEU A 15 -12.09 38.62 54.25
N GLY A 16 -11.83 39.65 53.46
CA GLY A 16 -12.03 39.62 52.02
C GLY A 16 -10.97 38.76 51.35
N MET A 17 -11.29 37.49 51.03
CA MET A 17 -10.51 36.72 50.08
C MET A 17 -10.81 37.25 48.68
N ALA A 18 -9.88 37.99 48.11
CA ALA A 18 -9.89 38.31 46.69
C ALA A 18 -9.58 37.04 45.92
N ILE A 19 -10.59 36.41 45.31
CA ILE A 19 -10.42 35.36 44.33
C ILE A 19 -9.93 36.04 43.05
N PRO A 20 -8.72 35.75 42.54
CA PRO A 20 -8.32 36.26 41.23
C PRO A 20 -9.26 35.67 40.17
N ALA A 21 -10.05 36.52 39.52
CA ALA A 21 -10.84 36.16 38.40
C ALA A 21 -9.86 35.77 37.25
N PHE A 22 -9.56 34.49 37.14
CA PHE A 22 -8.94 33.92 35.93
C PHE A 22 -9.97 34.05 34.80
N TRP A 23 -9.81 35.06 33.99
CA TRP A 23 -10.49 35.17 32.72
C TRP A 23 -9.91 34.08 31.79
N LEU A 24 -10.40 32.85 31.91
CA LEU A 24 -10.23 31.83 30.92
C LEU A 24 -10.98 32.29 29.67
N THR A 25 -10.27 32.83 28.70
CA THR A 25 -10.86 33.13 27.41
C THR A 25 -11.31 31.80 26.79
N PRO A 26 -12.59 31.64 26.41
CA PRO A 26 -13.12 30.37 25.88
C PRO A 26 -12.36 29.85 24.66
N ASN A 27 -11.65 30.72 23.94
CA ASN A 27 -10.89 30.36 22.75
C ASN A 27 -9.52 29.71 23.03
N ALA A 28 -8.92 29.90 24.23
CA ALA A 28 -7.60 29.30 24.52
C ALA A 28 -7.67 27.80 24.86
N ILE A 29 -8.82 27.33 25.35
CA ILE A 29 -8.99 25.92 25.75
C ILE A 29 -9.38 25.05 24.59
N ILE A 30 -10.03 25.61 23.55
CA ILE A 30 -10.48 24.85 22.38
C ILE A 30 -9.34 24.52 21.43
N HIS A 31 -8.32 25.38 21.31
CA HIS A 31 -7.18 25.13 20.42
C HIS A 31 -6.16 24.11 20.93
N THR A 32 -6.14 23.78 22.22
CA THR A 32 -5.21 22.78 22.78
C THR A 32 -5.77 21.37 22.82
N ALA A 33 -7.07 21.17 22.61
CA ALA A 33 -7.74 19.87 22.70
C ALA A 33 -7.92 19.17 21.34
N TRP A 34 -7.78 19.87 20.23
CA TRP A 34 -7.89 19.29 18.89
C TRP A 34 -6.48 19.15 18.32
N GLY A 35 -6.00 17.90 18.24
CA GLY A 35 -4.75 17.61 17.54
C GLY A 35 -4.84 18.12 16.11
N LYS A 36 -3.69 18.50 15.52
CA LYS A 36 -3.62 18.87 14.12
C LYS A 36 -4.12 17.72 13.25
N THR A 37 -4.87 18.07 12.23
CA THR A 37 -5.34 17.12 11.22
C THR A 37 -4.37 17.10 10.04
N ILE A 38 -4.53 16.15 9.14
CA ILE A 38 -3.74 16.12 7.89
C ILE A 38 -3.91 17.40 7.07
N VAL A 39 -5.07 18.05 7.15
CA VAL A 39 -5.33 19.31 6.43
C VAL A 39 -4.41 20.43 6.92
N ASP A 40 -4.12 20.47 8.23
CA ASP A 40 -3.24 21.48 8.86
C ASP A 40 -1.76 21.25 8.54
N GLU A 41 -1.40 20.02 8.14
CA GLU A 41 0.00 19.60 7.97
C GLU A 41 0.33 19.19 6.53
N TRP A 42 -0.64 19.23 5.62
CA TRP A 42 -0.54 18.69 4.25
C TRP A 42 0.73 19.14 3.51
N SER A 43 1.04 20.44 3.54
CA SER A 43 2.20 20.99 2.87
C SER A 43 3.55 20.64 3.53
N ASN A 44 3.52 20.14 4.75
CA ASN A 44 4.70 19.81 5.54
C ASN A 44 5.02 18.31 5.57
N VAL A 45 4.12 17.46 5.01
CA VAL A 45 4.35 16.02 4.93
C VAL A 45 5.54 15.73 4.03
N LYS A 46 6.54 15.07 4.61
CA LYS A 46 7.70 14.56 3.85
C LYS A 46 7.49 13.09 3.57
N ALA A 47 7.84 12.66 2.36
CA ALA A 47 7.84 11.24 2.04
C ALA A 47 8.79 10.49 2.99
N PRO A 48 8.35 9.37 3.57
CA PRO A 48 9.23 8.53 4.37
C PRO A 48 10.36 7.94 3.52
N PRO A 49 11.47 7.48 4.15
CA PRO A 49 12.52 6.79 3.41
C PRO A 49 11.98 5.56 2.68
N PRO A 50 12.58 5.18 1.54
CA PRO A 50 12.18 4.00 0.80
C PRO A 50 12.36 2.73 1.64
N PRO A 51 11.50 1.70 1.48
CA PRO A 51 11.69 0.40 2.11
C PRO A 51 13.02 -0.24 1.69
N GLU A 52 13.59 -1.06 2.58
CA GLU A 52 14.75 -1.89 2.26
C GLU A 52 14.42 -2.92 1.18
N LEU A 53 15.30 -3.05 0.18
CA LEU A 53 15.16 -4.06 -0.87
C LEU A 53 15.85 -5.36 -0.45
N LYS A 54 15.09 -6.46 -0.43
CA LYS A 54 15.58 -7.77 0.03
C LYS A 54 15.79 -8.73 -1.13
N ALA A 55 16.90 -9.47 -1.11
CA ALA A 55 17.10 -10.59 -2.01
C ALA A 55 16.15 -11.74 -1.64
N VAL A 56 15.59 -12.42 -2.65
CA VAL A 56 14.68 -13.55 -2.46
C VAL A 56 15.04 -14.72 -3.37
N THR A 57 14.92 -15.94 -2.83
CA THR A 57 14.95 -17.17 -3.63
C THR A 57 13.58 -17.83 -3.52
N LEU A 58 12.95 -18.04 -4.65
CA LEU A 58 11.56 -18.48 -4.76
C LEU A 58 11.49 -19.91 -5.30
N ASP A 59 10.58 -20.71 -4.75
CA ASP A 59 10.24 -22.01 -5.31
C ASP A 59 9.39 -21.85 -6.57
N PRO A 60 9.84 -22.29 -7.74
CA PRO A 60 9.10 -22.14 -8.99
C PRO A 60 7.72 -22.80 -8.98
N LYS A 61 7.58 -23.93 -8.25
CA LYS A 61 6.35 -24.74 -8.26
C LYS A 61 5.19 -24.06 -7.52
N SER A 62 5.52 -23.23 -6.51
CA SER A 62 4.54 -22.54 -5.66
C SER A 62 4.51 -21.04 -5.86
N THR A 63 5.18 -20.54 -6.92
CA THR A 63 5.25 -19.12 -7.26
C THR A 63 4.50 -18.83 -8.57
N ALA A 64 3.82 -17.69 -8.64
CA ALA A 64 3.29 -17.12 -9.87
C ALA A 64 3.83 -15.71 -10.12
N LEU A 65 4.08 -15.38 -11.39
CA LEU A 65 4.37 -14.02 -11.84
C LEU A 65 3.09 -13.40 -12.41
N LEU A 66 2.67 -12.29 -11.83
CA LEU A 66 1.53 -11.50 -12.27
C LEU A 66 2.03 -10.28 -13.06
N LEU A 67 1.68 -10.21 -14.33
CA LEU A 67 2.01 -9.13 -15.27
C LEU A 67 0.77 -8.27 -15.48
N LEU A 68 0.66 -7.16 -14.72
CA LEU A 68 -0.57 -6.41 -14.62
C LEU A 68 -0.61 -5.23 -15.60
N ASP A 69 -1.55 -5.30 -16.55
CA ASP A 69 -1.94 -4.22 -17.47
C ASP A 69 -0.81 -3.64 -18.35
N PHE A 70 0.19 -4.44 -18.68
CA PHE A 70 1.23 -4.07 -19.64
C PHE A 70 0.68 -4.11 -21.08
N SER A 71 -0.37 -3.35 -21.35
CA SER A 71 -0.99 -3.29 -22.68
C SER A 71 -0.61 -2.01 -23.42
N LYS A 72 -0.74 -2.03 -24.73
CA LYS A 72 -0.52 -0.86 -25.60
C LYS A 72 -1.35 0.35 -25.16
N GLN A 73 -2.59 0.13 -24.70
CA GLN A 73 -3.51 1.19 -24.30
C GLN A 73 -3.14 1.78 -22.92
N ILE A 74 -2.69 0.95 -21.99
CA ILE A 74 -2.41 1.38 -20.63
C ILE A 74 -0.94 1.76 -20.43
N CYS A 75 -0.01 0.93 -20.86
CA CYS A 75 1.42 1.14 -20.72
C CYS A 75 1.99 2.04 -21.81
N GLY A 76 1.59 1.84 -23.06
CA GLY A 76 2.16 2.53 -24.22
C GLY A 76 2.23 4.05 -24.11
N PRO A 77 1.17 4.76 -23.64
CA PRO A 77 1.22 6.21 -23.49
C PRO A 77 2.04 6.71 -22.27
N ARG A 78 2.60 5.80 -21.46
CA ARG A 78 3.30 6.13 -20.21
C ARG A 78 4.80 5.84 -20.33
N PRO A 79 5.65 6.85 -20.53
CA PRO A 79 7.11 6.65 -20.67
C PRO A 79 7.73 5.85 -19.52
N ARG A 80 7.29 6.09 -18.29
CA ARG A 80 7.77 5.33 -17.13
C ARG A 80 7.39 3.86 -17.19
N CYS A 81 6.22 3.52 -17.70
CA CYS A 81 5.83 2.13 -17.91
C CYS A 81 6.68 1.48 -19.00
N VAL A 82 6.81 2.13 -20.14
CA VAL A 82 7.66 1.62 -21.24
C VAL A 82 9.09 1.38 -20.78
N ALA A 83 9.61 2.24 -19.92
CA ALA A 83 10.97 2.09 -19.37
C ALA A 83 11.13 0.87 -18.45
N THR A 84 10.05 0.30 -17.88
CA THR A 84 10.13 -0.93 -17.06
C THR A 84 10.13 -2.20 -17.90
N LEU A 85 9.66 -2.17 -19.14
CA LEU A 85 9.44 -3.36 -19.97
C LEU A 85 10.69 -4.24 -20.12
N PRO A 86 11.91 -3.73 -20.37
CA PRO A 86 13.08 -4.59 -20.53
C PRO A 86 13.38 -5.44 -19.29
N GLN A 87 13.22 -4.87 -18.09
CA GLN A 87 13.43 -5.59 -16.83
C GLN A 87 12.30 -6.59 -16.55
N VAL A 88 11.07 -6.22 -16.87
CA VAL A 88 9.90 -7.11 -16.73
C VAL A 88 9.99 -8.29 -17.68
N GLU A 89 10.42 -8.08 -18.92
CA GLU A 89 10.66 -9.17 -19.89
C GLU A 89 11.79 -10.11 -19.45
N LYS A 90 12.87 -9.56 -18.87
CA LYS A 90 13.95 -10.35 -18.25
C LYS A 90 13.39 -11.25 -17.14
N LEU A 91 12.57 -10.70 -16.24
CA LEU A 91 11.93 -11.46 -15.18
C LEU A 91 10.98 -12.53 -15.74
N ALA A 92 10.14 -12.19 -16.70
CA ALA A 92 9.23 -13.13 -17.34
C ALA A 92 9.97 -14.28 -18.02
N THR A 93 11.06 -13.98 -18.73
CA THR A 93 11.94 -14.99 -19.35
C THR A 93 12.54 -15.93 -18.31
N ALA A 94 13.07 -15.39 -17.21
CA ALA A 94 13.62 -16.19 -16.12
C ALA A 94 12.55 -17.07 -15.43
N ALA A 95 11.35 -16.52 -15.22
CA ALA A 95 10.21 -17.26 -14.67
C ALA A 95 9.78 -18.42 -15.57
N ARG A 96 9.62 -18.17 -16.86
CA ARG A 96 9.28 -19.18 -17.89
C ARG A 96 10.32 -20.30 -17.97
N ALA A 97 11.60 -19.95 -17.95
CA ALA A 97 12.70 -20.92 -17.98
C ALA A 97 12.70 -21.88 -16.76
N LYS A 98 12.00 -21.52 -15.69
CA LYS A 98 11.82 -22.33 -14.49
C LYS A 98 10.40 -22.90 -14.33
N ASN A 99 9.56 -22.79 -15.35
CA ASN A 99 8.16 -23.20 -15.32
C ASN A 99 7.32 -22.55 -14.22
N VAL A 100 7.67 -21.31 -13.84
CA VAL A 100 6.84 -20.48 -12.96
C VAL A 100 5.55 -20.14 -13.70
N LEU A 101 4.42 -20.26 -13.03
CA LEU A 101 3.13 -19.83 -13.58
C LEU A 101 3.17 -18.32 -13.90
N VAL A 102 2.87 -17.96 -15.15
CA VAL A 102 2.74 -16.56 -15.57
C VAL A 102 1.28 -16.28 -15.87
N VAL A 103 0.74 -15.21 -15.27
CA VAL A 103 -0.63 -14.76 -15.51
C VAL A 103 -0.60 -13.28 -15.87
N HIS A 104 -1.22 -12.95 -16.98
CA HIS A 104 -1.37 -11.58 -17.45
C HIS A 104 -2.68 -10.97 -16.95
N SER A 105 -2.73 -9.65 -16.89
CA SER A 105 -4.03 -8.99 -16.79
C SER A 105 -4.21 -7.89 -17.82
N LEU A 106 -5.48 -7.65 -18.11
CA LEU A 106 -5.96 -6.55 -18.93
C LEU A 106 -6.87 -5.67 -18.09
N ALA A 107 -6.77 -4.36 -18.27
CA ALA A 107 -7.73 -3.43 -17.72
C ALA A 107 -9.11 -3.61 -18.38
N LEU A 108 -10.16 -3.14 -17.72
CA LEU A 108 -11.50 -3.08 -18.30
C LEU A 108 -11.48 -2.18 -19.54
N GLY A 109 -12.21 -2.58 -20.58
CA GLY A 109 -12.26 -1.90 -21.87
C GLY A 109 -12.03 -2.86 -23.02
N GLU A 110 -11.52 -2.35 -24.14
CA GLU A 110 -11.42 -3.09 -25.40
C GLU A 110 -10.09 -3.86 -25.60
N ALA A 111 -9.10 -3.69 -24.69
CA ALA A 111 -7.82 -4.37 -24.82
C ALA A 111 -7.97 -5.90 -24.86
N THR A 112 -7.18 -6.54 -25.72
CA THR A 112 -7.11 -7.99 -25.92
C THR A 112 -5.72 -8.51 -25.58
N ALA A 113 -5.53 -9.82 -25.52
CA ALA A 113 -4.22 -10.44 -25.29
C ALA A 113 -3.17 -10.04 -26.35
N ALA A 114 -3.60 -9.76 -27.59
CA ALA A 114 -2.74 -9.27 -28.67
C ALA A 114 -2.20 -7.84 -28.44
N ASP A 115 -2.77 -7.13 -27.50
CA ASP A 115 -2.32 -5.78 -27.11
C ASP A 115 -1.28 -5.78 -26.00
N LEU A 116 -0.97 -6.93 -25.41
CA LEU A 116 0.04 -7.05 -24.35
C LEU A 116 1.43 -6.78 -24.90
N LEU A 117 2.17 -5.89 -24.24
CA LEU A 117 3.55 -5.51 -24.61
C LEU A 117 4.56 -6.56 -24.15
N VAL A 118 4.30 -7.23 -23.02
CA VAL A 118 4.97 -8.49 -22.66
C VAL A 118 4.10 -9.60 -23.20
N ALA A 119 4.48 -10.14 -24.36
CA ALA A 119 3.64 -11.10 -25.08
C ALA A 119 3.45 -12.41 -24.30
N PRO A 120 2.22 -12.92 -24.19
CA PRO A 120 1.97 -14.24 -23.63
C PRO A 120 2.68 -15.34 -24.43
N GLN A 121 3.10 -16.42 -23.76
CA GLN A 121 3.70 -17.59 -24.39
C GLN A 121 2.88 -18.84 -24.07
N GLY A 122 2.74 -19.71 -25.06
CA GLY A 122 2.01 -20.96 -24.90
C GLY A 122 0.54 -20.75 -24.47
N ASP A 123 0.18 -21.35 -23.35
CA ASP A 123 -1.15 -21.33 -22.74
C ASP A 123 -1.27 -20.36 -21.55
N GLU A 124 -0.36 -19.37 -21.45
CA GLU A 124 -0.41 -18.36 -20.40
C GLU A 124 -1.77 -17.66 -20.38
N GLN A 125 -2.38 -17.71 -19.21
CA GLN A 125 -3.72 -17.20 -19.02
C GLN A 125 -3.73 -15.68 -18.79
N HIS A 126 -4.87 -15.06 -19.06
CA HIS A 126 -5.08 -13.67 -18.74
C HIS A 126 -6.44 -13.46 -18.08
N VAL A 127 -6.50 -12.51 -17.16
CA VAL A 127 -7.73 -12.06 -16.51
C VAL A 127 -8.02 -10.61 -16.87
N LYS A 128 -9.29 -10.21 -16.85
CA LYS A 128 -9.70 -8.85 -17.19
C LYS A 128 -10.51 -8.25 -16.04
N SER A 129 -9.99 -7.19 -15.42
CA SER A 129 -10.62 -6.57 -14.25
C SER A 129 -10.22 -5.10 -14.09
N GLY A 130 -10.86 -4.44 -13.13
CA GLY A 130 -10.44 -3.14 -12.62
C GLY A 130 -9.11 -3.20 -11.83
N ALA A 131 -8.97 -2.34 -10.83
CA ALA A 131 -7.73 -2.24 -10.07
C ALA A 131 -7.35 -3.50 -9.29
N ASN A 132 -8.30 -4.20 -8.70
CA ASN A 132 -8.04 -5.49 -8.04
C ASN A 132 -8.30 -6.64 -9.01
N LYS A 133 -7.24 -7.39 -9.35
CA LYS A 133 -7.31 -8.47 -10.35
C LYS A 133 -7.98 -9.75 -9.85
N PHE A 134 -8.21 -9.87 -8.55
CA PHE A 134 -9.03 -10.96 -7.99
C PHE A 134 -10.52 -10.68 -8.10
N LEU A 135 -10.92 -9.41 -8.24
CA LEU A 135 -12.33 -9.05 -8.21
C LEU A 135 -13.06 -9.46 -9.49
N ARG A 136 -14.00 -10.40 -9.39
CA ARG A 136 -14.84 -10.92 -10.47
C ARG A 136 -14.02 -11.54 -11.61
N THR A 137 -12.94 -12.25 -11.25
CA THR A 137 -12.11 -13.04 -12.18
C THR A 137 -11.81 -14.41 -11.59
N ASP A 138 -11.25 -15.29 -12.41
CA ASP A 138 -10.78 -16.61 -11.98
C ASP A 138 -9.36 -16.62 -11.42
N LEU A 139 -8.73 -15.45 -11.16
CA LEU A 139 -7.32 -15.39 -10.73
C LEU A 139 -7.08 -16.22 -9.48
N GLU A 140 -7.93 -16.10 -8.46
CA GLU A 140 -7.81 -16.91 -7.24
C GLU A 140 -7.84 -18.41 -7.54
N LYS A 141 -8.80 -18.83 -8.38
CA LYS A 141 -8.95 -20.23 -8.79
C LYS A 141 -7.71 -20.71 -9.55
N ILE A 142 -7.22 -19.94 -10.51
CA ILE A 142 -6.01 -20.23 -11.30
C ILE A 142 -4.81 -20.47 -10.37
N LEU A 143 -4.57 -19.58 -9.42
CA LEU A 143 -3.48 -19.70 -8.47
C LEU A 143 -3.63 -20.92 -7.56
N LYS A 144 -4.81 -21.14 -7.05
CA LYS A 144 -5.14 -22.24 -6.12
C LYS A 144 -5.02 -23.62 -6.80
N ASP A 145 -5.52 -23.75 -8.01
CA ASP A 145 -5.43 -25.00 -8.79
C ASP A 145 -3.99 -25.41 -9.09
N LYS A 146 -3.06 -24.43 -9.14
CA LYS A 146 -1.64 -24.64 -9.34
C LYS A 146 -0.81 -24.70 -8.06
N GLY A 147 -1.45 -24.66 -6.87
CA GLY A 147 -0.78 -24.74 -5.57
C GLY A 147 0.08 -23.50 -5.27
N VAL A 148 -0.24 -22.34 -5.86
CA VAL A 148 0.53 -21.11 -5.66
C VAL A 148 0.34 -20.59 -4.25
N THR A 149 1.44 -20.28 -3.56
CA THR A 149 1.47 -19.65 -2.25
C THR A 149 2.21 -18.31 -2.27
N THR A 150 2.92 -18.01 -3.36
CA THR A 150 3.71 -16.79 -3.52
C THR A 150 3.39 -16.15 -4.87
N VAL A 151 3.15 -14.85 -4.88
CA VAL A 151 2.96 -14.08 -6.11
C VAL A 151 4.00 -12.97 -6.24
N ILE A 152 4.60 -12.86 -7.42
CA ILE A 152 5.39 -11.70 -7.81
C ILE A 152 4.45 -10.75 -8.52
N VAL A 153 4.30 -9.52 -8.02
CA VAL A 153 3.34 -8.56 -8.58
C VAL A 153 4.09 -7.43 -9.27
N THR A 154 3.92 -7.34 -10.58
CA THR A 154 4.47 -6.27 -11.44
C THR A 154 3.34 -5.57 -12.19
N GLY A 155 3.56 -4.39 -12.74
CA GLY A 155 2.53 -3.78 -13.56
C GLY A 155 2.37 -2.27 -13.51
N THR A 156 1.30 -1.81 -14.10
CA THR A 156 0.88 -0.40 -14.16
C THR A 156 -0.64 -0.28 -13.98
N VAL A 157 -1.15 0.65 -13.21
CA VAL A 157 -0.50 1.74 -12.48
C VAL A 157 -0.14 1.27 -11.07
N ALA A 158 1.01 1.68 -10.54
CA ALA A 158 1.52 1.23 -9.24
C ALA A 158 0.47 1.37 -8.11
N HIS A 159 -0.11 2.54 -7.91
CA HIS A 159 -1.13 2.82 -6.89
C HIS A 159 -2.57 2.37 -7.29
N GLY A 160 -2.70 1.74 -8.45
CA GLY A 160 -3.94 1.14 -8.97
C GLY A 160 -3.86 -0.38 -8.97
N ALA A 161 -3.56 -0.98 -10.15
CA ALA A 161 -3.55 -2.43 -10.32
C ALA A 161 -2.56 -3.14 -9.39
N VAL A 162 -1.34 -2.63 -9.26
CA VAL A 162 -0.29 -3.25 -8.41
C VAL A 162 -0.69 -3.21 -6.94
N LEU A 163 -0.98 -2.02 -6.40
CA LEU A 163 -1.33 -1.85 -4.98
C LEU A 163 -2.54 -2.71 -4.59
N ASN A 164 -3.63 -2.61 -5.34
CA ASN A 164 -4.88 -3.29 -4.98
C ASN A 164 -4.79 -4.80 -5.14
N THR A 165 -4.08 -5.30 -6.14
CA THR A 165 -3.89 -6.74 -6.34
C THR A 165 -2.93 -7.32 -5.30
N ALA A 166 -1.82 -6.64 -5.01
CA ALA A 166 -0.86 -7.06 -3.98
C ALA A 166 -1.47 -7.07 -2.58
N ALA A 167 -2.23 -6.03 -2.22
CA ALA A 167 -2.93 -5.98 -0.94
C ALA A 167 -3.98 -7.09 -0.82
N ALA A 168 -4.76 -7.35 -1.87
CA ALA A 168 -5.73 -8.44 -1.89
C ALA A 168 -5.04 -9.80 -1.74
N ALA A 169 -3.96 -10.07 -2.48
CA ALA A 169 -3.17 -11.30 -2.35
C ALA A 169 -2.66 -11.51 -0.92
N ALA A 170 -2.11 -10.45 -0.29
CA ALA A 170 -1.64 -10.50 1.08
C ALA A 170 -2.76 -10.82 2.08
N LEU A 171 -3.92 -10.18 1.93
CA LEU A 171 -5.10 -10.44 2.77
C LEU A 171 -5.68 -11.85 2.59
N MET A 172 -5.45 -12.48 1.43
CA MET A 172 -5.80 -13.88 1.15
C MET A 172 -4.74 -14.86 1.69
N GLY A 173 -3.68 -14.37 2.35
CA GLY A 173 -2.61 -15.18 2.94
C GLY A 173 -1.49 -15.57 1.99
N LEU A 174 -1.47 -15.05 0.75
CA LEU A 174 -0.37 -15.27 -0.18
C LEU A 174 0.85 -14.42 0.22
N LYS A 175 2.06 -14.95 0.05
CA LYS A 175 3.28 -14.15 0.07
C LYS A 175 3.34 -13.29 -1.18
N VAL A 176 3.67 -12.02 -1.01
CA VAL A 176 3.75 -11.04 -2.10
C VAL A 176 5.19 -10.57 -2.25
N ILE A 177 5.76 -10.78 -3.42
CA ILE A 177 7.06 -10.24 -3.82
C ILE A 177 6.79 -9.03 -4.70
N LEU A 178 7.28 -7.87 -4.27
CA LEU A 178 7.05 -6.60 -4.97
C LEU A 178 8.38 -6.05 -5.51
N PRO A 179 8.75 -6.33 -6.76
CA PRO A 179 9.90 -5.70 -7.39
C PRO A 179 9.54 -4.28 -7.80
N VAL A 180 10.14 -3.28 -7.13
CA VAL A 180 9.78 -1.86 -7.32
C VAL A 180 10.16 -1.32 -8.70
N ASP A 181 11.14 -1.92 -9.37
CA ASP A 181 11.53 -1.63 -10.75
C ASP A 181 10.69 -2.38 -11.79
N GLY A 182 9.76 -3.23 -11.35
CA GLY A 182 8.75 -3.90 -12.17
C GLY A 182 7.38 -3.24 -12.13
N MET A 183 7.24 -2.09 -11.47
CA MET A 183 5.99 -1.32 -11.44
C MET A 183 6.18 0.12 -11.90
N SER A 184 5.12 0.78 -12.32
CA SER A 184 5.20 2.16 -12.80
C SER A 184 3.92 2.95 -12.53
N ALA A 185 4.06 4.28 -12.52
CA ALA A 185 2.97 5.23 -12.48
C ALA A 185 3.30 6.45 -13.37
N GLU A 186 2.51 7.51 -13.29
CA GLU A 186 2.75 8.76 -14.01
C GLU A 186 4.00 9.49 -13.50
N ASN A 187 4.33 9.34 -12.22
CA ASN A 187 5.50 9.93 -11.56
C ASN A 187 5.97 9.08 -10.39
N ALA A 188 7.08 9.46 -9.76
CA ALA A 188 7.73 8.68 -8.71
C ALA A 188 6.93 8.58 -7.39
N TYR A 189 6.08 9.57 -7.07
CA TYR A 189 5.37 9.58 -5.79
C TYR A 189 4.41 8.41 -5.63
N PRO A 190 3.49 8.10 -6.57
CA PRO A 190 2.64 6.92 -6.47
C PRO A 190 3.42 5.59 -6.44
N GLU A 191 4.59 5.50 -7.09
CA GLU A 191 5.45 4.32 -7.03
C GLU A 191 6.04 4.15 -5.62
N GLN A 192 6.61 5.22 -5.05
CA GLN A 192 7.14 5.23 -3.70
C GLN A 192 6.04 4.98 -2.67
N TYR A 193 4.87 5.62 -2.82
CA TYR A 193 3.71 5.39 -1.97
C TYR A 193 3.29 3.93 -1.96
N THR A 194 3.21 3.30 -3.13
CA THR A 194 2.84 1.88 -3.26
C THR A 194 3.82 0.97 -2.52
N ALA A 195 5.12 1.18 -2.72
CA ALA A 195 6.15 0.41 -2.02
C ALA A 195 6.08 0.62 -0.51
N TRP A 196 5.97 1.87 -0.06
CA TRP A 196 5.86 2.21 1.36
C TRP A 196 4.58 1.64 1.99
N HIS A 197 3.44 1.83 1.32
CA HIS A 197 2.15 1.33 1.81
C HIS A 197 2.19 -0.17 2.04
N LEU A 198 2.58 -0.94 1.02
CA LEU A 198 2.61 -2.40 1.10
C LEU A 198 3.59 -2.91 2.15
N ALA A 199 4.73 -2.20 2.36
CA ALA A 199 5.70 -2.55 3.38
C ALA A 199 5.27 -2.21 4.82
N ASN A 200 4.29 -1.31 5.01
CA ASN A 200 3.91 -0.78 6.32
C ASN A 200 2.42 -0.92 6.64
N ALA A 201 1.59 -1.36 5.71
CA ALA A 201 0.14 -1.43 5.89
C ALA A 201 -0.25 -2.38 7.03
N PRO A 202 -1.14 -1.97 7.93
CA PRO A 202 -1.67 -2.82 8.99
C PRO A 202 -2.62 -3.90 8.45
N GLY A 203 -3.25 -4.66 9.34
CA GLY A 203 -4.30 -5.61 8.98
C GLY A 203 -3.80 -6.87 8.27
N GLY A 204 -2.53 -7.25 8.47
CA GLY A 204 -1.98 -8.49 7.92
C GLY A 204 -1.32 -8.33 6.53
N ILE A 205 -1.30 -7.12 5.94
CA ILE A 205 -0.69 -6.91 4.62
C ILE A 205 0.84 -6.92 4.71
N ALA A 206 1.44 -6.01 5.48
CA ALA A 206 2.89 -5.84 5.55
C ALA A 206 3.65 -7.14 5.87
N PRO A 207 3.20 -8.03 6.78
CA PRO A 207 3.90 -9.29 7.06
C PRO A 207 3.97 -10.26 5.88
N GLN A 208 3.10 -10.12 4.88
CA GLN A 208 3.09 -10.94 3.69
C GLN A 208 3.92 -10.36 2.54
N VAL A 209 4.34 -9.09 2.62
CA VAL A 209 5.00 -8.40 1.51
C VAL A 209 6.50 -8.33 1.71
N THR A 210 7.24 -8.73 0.68
CA THR A 210 8.69 -8.50 0.56
C THR A 210 8.94 -7.53 -0.59
N VAL A 211 9.50 -6.36 -0.26
CA VAL A 211 9.91 -5.37 -1.26
C VAL A 211 11.30 -5.73 -1.78
N THR A 212 11.48 -5.73 -3.09
CA THR A 212 12.71 -6.14 -3.77
C THR A 212 12.92 -5.36 -5.06
N LYS A 213 13.89 -5.76 -5.87
CA LYS A 213 14.05 -5.41 -7.28
C LYS A 213 14.28 -6.66 -8.13
N ILE A 214 14.05 -6.58 -9.42
CA ILE A 214 14.08 -7.72 -10.33
C ILE A 214 15.40 -8.49 -10.24
N ASP A 215 16.54 -7.80 -10.20
CA ASP A 215 17.87 -8.43 -10.13
C ASP A 215 18.15 -9.17 -8.81
N LEU A 216 17.34 -8.96 -7.78
CA LEU A 216 17.44 -9.65 -6.49
C LEU A 216 16.49 -10.86 -6.37
N ILE A 217 15.74 -11.19 -7.43
CA ILE A 217 14.87 -12.35 -7.49
C ILE A 217 15.61 -13.51 -8.14
N GLN A 218 15.69 -14.62 -7.44
CA GLN A 218 16.21 -15.89 -7.94
C GLN A 218 15.14 -16.98 -7.84
N PHE A 219 15.07 -17.85 -8.84
CA PHE A 219 14.26 -19.06 -8.78
C PHE A 219 15.15 -20.25 -8.43
N GLY A 220 14.80 -20.99 -7.39
CA GLY A 220 15.50 -22.19 -6.96
C GLY A 220 15.49 -23.28 -8.03
N SER A 221 16.32 -24.30 -7.86
CA SER A 221 16.22 -25.55 -8.62
C SER A 221 14.97 -26.28 -8.11
N GLY A 222 13.84 -26.22 -8.84
CA GLY A 222 12.63 -26.95 -8.43
C GLY A 222 12.97 -28.44 -8.17
N THR A 223 13.05 -28.81 -6.90
CA THR A 223 13.22 -30.21 -6.46
C THR A 223 11.90 -30.96 -6.54
#